data_65f4ff2f72bc85e747217c1bd5bc0646
#
_entry.id   65f4ff2f72bc85e747217c1bd5bc0646
#
_cell.length_a   1.000
_cell.length_b   1.000
_cell.length_c   1.000
_cell.angle_alpha   90.00
_cell.angle_beta   90.00
_cell.angle_gamma   90.00
#
_symmetry.space_group_name_H-M   'P 1'
#
loop_
_entity.id
_entity.type
_entity.pdbx_description
1 polymer ?
#
loop_
_entity_poly.entity_id
_entity_poly.type
_entity_poly.pdbx_seq_one_letter_code
_entity_poly.pdbx_strand_id
1 'polypeptide(L)'
;MQLHPFCLEMHSNKMTKSHLLRQLQEALDVTRIKEPEEYMEESRQLFRQRRRLALYVERLYHRPQRWGVSLYECITRITAVESEPIAPGDFYIKHFSIDQFMQDLEEIRTLDTVFAVSGHPATHPLRALTITSASMELEKQLRGPMEVIREKIGVVSEAVGRFNDATDRPVEESTRGMDWILIAEEAQEKIEKDYTRDIFDLDYHQVRDEWRKACAKWWLPRMMGKRRVLSQLRAYRAGMREEDVEPLFDALSKYHGLLSEHTTATALPFTDEEVEAMRLVATQLKEMEKMGCTPDNNTLSFLGMHIDQWADHLDSVRNWTIWCQRKQMLRDHHLGNLVEEIWDNPTMPMAEIADAFAKGVYQRVAMNIIDEKKPLNLFDGRLFEEEIRKYREIASRYEVLTQKELYYKLASTIPSAQVEASKSSELGILKRYIASGGRGASIRKIIDQIPTLLPRLCPCMLMSPMSVAQFLDLDQPPFDLVIFDEASQMPTS
;
A
#
# COMPACT_ATOMS: atom_id res chain seq x y z
N MET A 1 -21.86 -52.94 -9.43
CA MET A 1 -22.35 -53.55 -10.68
C MET A 1 -21.39 -53.24 -11.78
N GLN A 2 -21.03 -54.25 -12.58
CA GLN A 2 -20.08 -54.04 -13.66
C GLN A 2 -20.86 -53.72 -14.94
N LEU A 3 -20.46 -52.69 -15.67
CA LEU A 3 -21.07 -52.30 -16.96
C LEU A 3 -20.44 -53.07 -18.15
N HIS A 4 -19.46 -53.92 -17.87
CA HIS A 4 -18.76 -54.74 -18.86
C HIS A 4 -19.67 -55.52 -19.83
N PRO A 5 -20.80 -56.12 -19.40
CA PRO A 5 -21.68 -56.88 -20.32
C PRO A 5 -22.25 -56.03 -21.47
N PHE A 6 -22.32 -54.69 -21.30
CA PHE A 6 -22.82 -53.76 -22.31
C PHE A 6 -21.73 -53.18 -23.22
N CYS A 7 -20.49 -53.64 -23.04
CA CYS A 7 -19.34 -53.21 -23.85
C CYS A 7 -18.90 -54.38 -24.72
N LEU A 8 -18.82 -54.17 -26.02
CA LEU A 8 -18.31 -55.16 -26.97
C LEU A 8 -16.85 -54.83 -27.28
N GLU A 9 -15.96 -55.74 -26.89
CA GLU A 9 -14.52 -55.61 -27.18
C GLU A 9 -14.15 -56.37 -28.46
N MET A 10 -13.70 -55.63 -29.48
CA MET A 10 -13.36 -56.18 -30.80
C MET A 10 -11.96 -55.74 -31.24
N HIS A 11 -10.95 -56.42 -30.72
CA HIS A 11 -9.55 -56.21 -31.13
C HIS A 11 -9.16 -57.13 -32.25
N SER A 12 -8.59 -56.58 -33.34
CA SER A 12 -8.37 -57.25 -34.63
C SER A 12 -7.62 -58.61 -34.60
N ASN A 13 -6.69 -58.79 -33.66
CA ASN A 13 -5.79 -59.95 -33.64
C ASN A 13 -6.22 -61.09 -32.70
N LYS A 14 -7.31 -60.91 -31.89
CA LYS A 14 -7.74 -61.88 -30.89
C LYS A 14 -9.24 -62.18 -30.95
N MET A 15 -9.99 -61.56 -31.87
CA MET A 15 -11.42 -61.72 -31.95
C MET A 15 -11.78 -63.05 -32.65
N THR A 16 -12.37 -63.97 -31.86
CA THR A 16 -12.93 -65.21 -32.38
C THR A 16 -14.45 -65.14 -32.35
N LYS A 17 -15.09 -65.90 -33.23
CA LYS A 17 -16.58 -66.05 -33.21
C LYS A 17 -17.12 -66.49 -31.86
N SER A 18 -16.43 -67.41 -31.24
CA SER A 18 -16.82 -67.91 -29.91
C SER A 18 -16.73 -66.80 -28.84
N HIS A 19 -15.74 -65.89 -28.96
CA HIS A 19 -15.60 -64.75 -28.04
C HIS A 19 -16.74 -63.77 -28.23
N LEU A 20 -17.03 -63.35 -29.46
CA LEU A 20 -18.17 -62.49 -29.79
C LEU A 20 -19.49 -63.08 -29.26
N LEU A 21 -19.80 -64.32 -29.60
CA LEU A 21 -21.04 -64.92 -29.20
C LEU A 21 -21.18 -65.09 -27.68
N ARG A 22 -20.07 -65.29 -26.96
CA ARG A 22 -20.06 -65.32 -25.49
C ARG A 22 -20.38 -63.91 -24.92
N GLN A 23 -19.76 -62.83 -25.42
CA GLN A 23 -20.06 -61.47 -24.99
C GLN A 23 -21.54 -61.10 -25.25
N LEU A 24 -22.06 -61.44 -26.43
CA LEU A 24 -23.49 -61.22 -26.74
C LEU A 24 -24.43 -62.09 -25.88
N GLN A 25 -24.02 -63.26 -25.49
CA GLN A 25 -24.75 -64.07 -24.55
C GLN A 25 -24.77 -63.50 -23.14
N GLU A 26 -23.60 -63.01 -22.66
CA GLU A 26 -23.50 -62.36 -21.37
C GLU A 26 -24.38 -61.11 -21.32
N ALA A 27 -24.46 -60.31 -22.43
CA ALA A 27 -25.34 -59.17 -22.57
C ALA A 27 -26.83 -59.54 -22.52
N LEU A 28 -27.22 -60.71 -23.13
CA LEU A 28 -28.59 -61.23 -23.07
C LEU A 28 -29.00 -61.71 -21.70
N ASP A 29 -28.06 -62.24 -20.93
CA ASP A 29 -28.29 -62.86 -19.61
C ASP A 29 -28.22 -61.81 -18.46
N VAL A 30 -28.11 -60.55 -18.78
CA VAL A 30 -28.08 -59.43 -17.79
C VAL A 30 -29.37 -59.45 -16.96
N THR A 31 -29.20 -59.41 -15.65
CA THR A 31 -30.30 -59.35 -14.72
C THR A 31 -30.90 -57.94 -14.66
N ARG A 32 -32.22 -57.83 -14.86
CA ARG A 32 -32.93 -56.56 -14.70
C ARG A 32 -33.03 -56.16 -13.25
N ILE A 33 -32.75 -54.94 -12.96
CA ILE A 33 -32.91 -54.32 -11.64
C ILE A 33 -34.03 -53.27 -11.66
N LYS A 34 -34.45 -52.83 -10.49
CA LYS A 34 -35.38 -51.70 -10.36
C LYS A 34 -34.63 -50.38 -10.53
N GLU A 35 -35.35 -49.37 -10.98
CA GLU A 35 -34.82 -48.00 -11.03
C GLU A 35 -34.35 -47.56 -9.64
N PRO A 36 -33.14 -46.99 -9.49
CA PRO A 36 -32.69 -46.49 -8.21
C PRO A 36 -33.40 -45.18 -7.84
N GLU A 37 -34.40 -45.30 -6.95
CA GLU A 37 -35.27 -44.16 -6.54
C GLU A 37 -34.49 -42.96 -5.96
N GLU A 38 -33.35 -43.26 -5.33
CA GLU A 38 -32.51 -42.24 -4.68
C GLU A 38 -31.65 -41.39 -5.66
N TYR A 39 -31.49 -41.83 -6.91
CA TYR A 39 -30.59 -41.22 -7.89
C TYR A 39 -30.88 -39.74 -8.13
N MET A 40 -32.14 -39.41 -8.34
CA MET A 40 -32.55 -38.03 -8.63
C MET A 40 -32.38 -37.11 -7.43
N GLU A 41 -32.59 -37.57 -6.22
CA GLU A 41 -32.43 -36.79 -5.00
C GLU A 41 -30.94 -36.55 -4.68
N GLU A 42 -30.10 -37.59 -4.77
CA GLU A 42 -28.64 -37.42 -4.61
C GLU A 42 -28.05 -36.50 -5.69
N SER A 43 -28.53 -36.60 -6.93
CA SER A 43 -28.13 -35.66 -7.99
C SER A 43 -28.44 -34.22 -7.62
N ARG A 44 -29.64 -33.92 -7.11
CA ARG A 44 -30.03 -32.60 -6.66
C ARG A 44 -29.18 -32.12 -5.48
N GLN A 45 -28.89 -32.98 -4.53
CA GLN A 45 -28.07 -32.65 -3.37
C GLN A 45 -26.62 -32.32 -3.80
N LEU A 46 -26.04 -33.12 -4.68
CA LEU A 46 -24.72 -32.91 -5.23
C LEU A 46 -24.64 -31.55 -5.96
N PHE A 47 -25.64 -31.26 -6.79
CA PHE A 47 -25.70 -29.96 -7.52
C PHE A 47 -25.81 -28.79 -6.57
N ARG A 48 -26.64 -28.86 -5.53
CA ARG A 48 -26.77 -27.81 -4.51
C ARG A 48 -25.46 -27.59 -3.77
N GLN A 49 -24.81 -28.68 -3.35
CA GLN A 49 -23.55 -28.61 -2.62
C GLN A 49 -22.43 -28.07 -3.49
N ARG A 50 -22.31 -28.53 -4.74
CA ARG A 50 -21.35 -28.02 -5.72
C ARG A 50 -21.53 -26.50 -5.94
N ARG A 51 -22.79 -26.07 -6.12
CA ARG A 51 -23.08 -24.65 -6.32
C ARG A 51 -22.69 -23.79 -5.10
N ARG A 52 -22.95 -24.31 -3.89
CA ARG A 52 -22.56 -23.65 -2.64
C ARG A 52 -21.04 -23.47 -2.54
N LEU A 53 -20.26 -24.51 -2.78
CA LEU A 53 -18.81 -24.48 -2.79
C LEU A 53 -18.26 -23.58 -3.92
N ALA A 54 -18.83 -23.66 -5.12
CA ALA A 54 -18.44 -22.83 -6.25
C ALA A 54 -18.64 -21.33 -5.97
N LEU A 55 -19.76 -20.94 -5.37
CA LEU A 55 -20.02 -19.56 -4.96
C LEU A 55 -19.01 -19.04 -3.94
N TYR A 56 -18.54 -19.91 -3.05
CA TYR A 56 -17.50 -19.52 -2.10
C TYR A 56 -16.17 -19.27 -2.80
N VAL A 57 -15.75 -20.19 -3.67
CA VAL A 57 -14.52 -20.04 -4.45
C VAL A 57 -14.58 -18.81 -5.36
N GLU A 58 -15.70 -18.62 -6.07
CA GLU A 58 -15.91 -17.44 -6.90
C GLU A 58 -15.73 -16.13 -6.10
N ARG A 59 -16.28 -16.05 -4.90
CA ARG A 59 -16.15 -14.88 -4.05
C ARG A 59 -14.75 -14.69 -3.50
N LEU A 60 -14.05 -15.75 -3.18
CA LEU A 60 -12.67 -15.72 -2.70
C LEU A 60 -11.72 -15.12 -3.76
N TYR A 61 -11.95 -15.46 -5.04
CA TYR A 61 -11.12 -14.98 -6.17
C TYR A 61 -11.70 -13.74 -6.86
N HIS A 62 -12.92 -13.32 -6.50
CA HIS A 62 -13.51 -12.11 -7.07
C HIS A 62 -12.69 -10.87 -6.67
N ARG A 63 -12.36 -10.04 -7.68
CA ARG A 63 -11.71 -8.73 -7.48
C ARG A 63 -12.78 -7.63 -7.51
N PRO A 64 -13.20 -7.08 -6.35
CA PRO A 64 -14.12 -5.94 -6.36
C PRO A 64 -13.46 -4.75 -7.03
N GLN A 65 -14.21 -4.05 -7.88
CA GLN A 65 -13.69 -2.90 -8.64
C GLN A 65 -13.05 -1.83 -7.73
N ARG A 66 -13.61 -1.61 -6.56
CA ARG A 66 -13.11 -0.64 -5.58
C ARG A 66 -11.70 -1.01 -5.07
N TRP A 67 -11.44 -2.30 -4.82
CA TRP A 67 -10.21 -2.75 -4.19
C TRP A 67 -9.16 -3.24 -5.20
N GLY A 68 -9.56 -3.66 -6.39
CA GLY A 68 -8.66 -4.14 -7.45
C GLY A 68 -7.95 -5.46 -7.14
N VAL A 69 -8.13 -6.00 -5.94
CA VAL A 69 -7.53 -7.26 -5.46
C VAL A 69 -8.60 -8.17 -4.87
N SER A 70 -8.39 -9.48 -4.94
CA SER A 70 -9.28 -10.49 -4.35
C SER A 70 -8.91 -10.75 -2.88
N LEU A 71 -9.86 -11.35 -2.14
CA LEU A 71 -9.58 -11.80 -0.78
C LEU A 71 -8.45 -12.84 -0.74
N TYR A 72 -8.39 -13.73 -1.71
CA TYR A 72 -7.32 -14.73 -1.84
C TYR A 72 -5.95 -14.06 -2.00
N GLU A 73 -5.84 -13.05 -2.88
CA GLU A 73 -4.60 -12.28 -3.05
C GLU A 73 -4.20 -11.57 -1.77
N CYS A 74 -5.15 -10.95 -1.06
CA CYS A 74 -4.86 -10.34 0.24
C CYS A 74 -4.30 -11.35 1.24
N ILE A 75 -4.97 -12.51 1.41
CA ILE A 75 -4.51 -13.56 2.34
C ILE A 75 -3.10 -14.04 1.96
N THR A 76 -2.87 -14.30 0.68
CA THR A 76 -1.56 -14.75 0.20
C THR A 76 -0.45 -13.74 0.50
N ARG A 77 -0.73 -12.44 0.29
CA ARG A 77 0.23 -11.37 0.59
C ARG A 77 0.47 -11.20 2.09
N ILE A 78 -0.58 -11.29 2.90
CA ILE A 78 -0.48 -11.21 4.36
C ILE A 78 0.39 -12.34 4.92
N THR A 79 0.18 -13.57 4.44
CA THR A 79 0.90 -14.75 4.94
C THR A 79 2.34 -14.86 4.45
N ALA A 80 2.70 -14.15 3.39
CA ALA A 80 4.06 -14.12 2.85
C ALA A 80 5.02 -13.20 3.63
N VAL A 81 4.50 -12.34 4.52
CA VAL A 81 5.28 -11.34 5.26
C VAL A 81 5.29 -11.70 6.75
N GLU A 82 6.48 -11.88 7.32
CA GLU A 82 6.66 -12.20 8.75
C GLU A 82 6.55 -10.96 9.65
N SER A 83 7.00 -9.79 9.16
CA SER A 83 7.02 -8.53 9.92
C SER A 83 5.65 -8.15 10.48
N GLU A 84 5.63 -7.46 11.62
CA GLU A 84 4.40 -6.90 12.18
C GLU A 84 3.76 -5.88 11.22
N PRO A 85 2.42 -5.88 11.09
CA PRO A 85 1.75 -5.02 10.13
C PRO A 85 1.71 -3.56 10.60
N ILE A 86 2.07 -2.62 9.72
CA ILE A 86 1.84 -1.19 9.93
C ILE A 86 0.44 -0.83 9.45
N ALA A 87 -0.41 -0.36 10.37
CA ALA A 87 -1.80 -0.05 10.05
C ALA A 87 -1.90 1.22 9.17
N PRO A 88 -2.55 1.14 7.99
CA PRO A 88 -2.83 2.33 7.20
C PRO A 88 -3.88 3.22 7.89
N GLY A 89 -3.79 4.54 7.66
CA GLY A 89 -4.79 5.48 8.15
C GLY A 89 -6.18 5.25 7.53
N ASP A 90 -7.24 5.56 8.28
CA ASP A 90 -8.62 5.38 7.80
C ASP A 90 -8.92 6.20 6.55
N PHE A 91 -8.34 7.40 6.44
CA PHE A 91 -8.50 8.26 5.25
C PHE A 91 -7.88 7.61 4.00
N TYR A 92 -6.69 7.01 4.12
CA TYR A 92 -6.01 6.29 3.04
C TYR A 92 -6.87 5.14 2.52
N ILE A 93 -7.43 4.34 3.43
CA ILE A 93 -8.31 3.22 3.05
C ILE A 93 -9.63 3.70 2.45
N LYS A 94 -10.18 4.81 2.93
CA LYS A 94 -11.41 5.38 2.36
C LYS A 94 -11.23 5.78 0.89
N HIS A 95 -10.05 6.29 0.52
CA HIS A 95 -9.72 6.73 -0.84
C HIS A 95 -8.78 5.75 -1.56
N PHE A 96 -8.74 4.51 -1.11
CA PHE A 96 -7.83 3.47 -1.63
C PHE A 96 -7.93 3.30 -3.14
N SER A 97 -6.77 3.29 -3.79
CA SER A 97 -6.56 2.92 -5.19
C SER A 97 -5.40 1.94 -5.25
N ILE A 98 -5.58 0.82 -5.94
CA ILE A 98 -4.52 -0.19 -6.08
C ILE A 98 -3.30 0.38 -6.82
N ASP A 99 -3.51 1.23 -7.83
CA ASP A 99 -2.43 1.81 -8.61
C ASP A 99 -1.59 2.78 -7.76
N GLN A 100 -2.26 3.64 -6.96
CA GLN A 100 -1.57 4.54 -6.03
C GLN A 100 -0.82 3.76 -4.95
N PHE A 101 -1.45 2.74 -4.38
CA PHE A 101 -0.82 1.88 -3.39
C PHE A 101 0.44 1.19 -3.92
N MET A 102 0.43 0.71 -5.17
CA MET A 102 1.61 0.11 -5.78
C MET A 102 2.74 1.12 -6.02
N GLN A 103 2.40 2.36 -6.39
CA GLN A 103 3.37 3.45 -6.48
C GLN A 103 3.96 3.80 -5.12
N ASP A 104 3.13 3.97 -4.10
CA ASP A 104 3.57 4.26 -2.73
C ASP A 104 4.52 3.18 -2.20
N LEU A 105 4.22 1.91 -2.45
CA LEU A 105 5.09 0.79 -2.07
C LEU A 105 6.46 0.85 -2.74
N GLU A 106 6.49 1.16 -4.04
CA GLU A 106 7.75 1.27 -4.77
C GLU A 106 8.60 2.42 -4.22
N GLU A 107 7.97 3.56 -3.93
CA GLU A 107 8.64 4.70 -3.32
C GLU A 107 9.19 4.39 -1.93
N ILE A 108 8.43 3.66 -1.10
CA ILE A 108 8.89 3.22 0.23
C ILE A 108 10.07 2.24 0.10
N ARG A 109 10.04 1.31 -0.86
CA ARG A 109 11.15 0.36 -1.09
C ARG A 109 12.45 1.04 -1.48
N THR A 110 12.40 2.16 -2.19
CA THR A 110 13.61 2.91 -2.54
C THR A 110 14.35 3.44 -1.32
N LEU A 111 13.67 3.64 -0.18
CA LEU A 111 14.29 4.13 1.05
C LEU A 111 15.32 3.15 1.63
N ASP A 112 15.12 1.85 1.46
CA ASP A 112 16.08 0.85 1.90
C ASP A 112 17.47 1.10 1.28
N THR A 113 17.53 1.31 -0.02
CA THR A 113 18.79 1.58 -0.72
C THR A 113 19.41 2.91 -0.32
N VAL A 114 18.60 3.92 -0.02
CA VAL A 114 19.06 5.25 0.42
C VAL A 114 19.69 5.19 1.80
N PHE A 115 19.09 4.45 2.71
CA PHE A 115 19.50 4.38 4.10
C PHE A 115 20.35 3.14 4.48
N ALA A 116 20.71 2.30 3.51
CA ALA A 116 21.57 1.14 3.74
C ALA A 116 22.93 1.51 4.38
N VAL A 117 23.47 2.69 4.09
CA VAL A 117 24.75 3.16 4.60
C VAL A 117 24.59 4.17 5.75
N SER A 118 23.65 5.10 5.64
CA SER A 118 23.46 6.22 6.59
C SER A 118 22.58 5.87 7.80
N GLY A 119 22.01 4.66 7.83
CA GLY A 119 21.15 4.20 8.93
C GLY A 119 19.71 4.68 8.82
N HIS A 120 18.92 4.45 9.88
CA HIS A 120 17.48 4.76 9.92
C HIS A 120 17.21 6.27 10.00
N PRO A 121 16.16 6.81 9.33
CA PRO A 121 15.85 8.24 9.36
C PRO A 121 15.69 8.84 10.76
N ALA A 122 15.07 8.10 11.69
CA ALA A 122 14.87 8.57 13.07
C ALA A 122 16.18 8.77 13.85
N THR A 123 17.26 8.07 13.47
CA THR A 123 18.58 8.18 14.08
C THR A 123 19.57 8.94 13.21
N HIS A 124 19.13 9.42 12.04
CA HIS A 124 19.99 10.09 11.10
C HIS A 124 20.60 11.39 11.68
N PRO A 125 21.90 11.66 11.42
CA PRO A 125 22.57 12.86 11.94
C PRO A 125 21.88 14.19 11.58
N LEU A 126 21.30 14.29 10.37
CA LEU A 126 20.58 15.47 9.90
C LEU A 126 19.09 15.49 10.31
N ARG A 127 18.67 14.59 11.21
CA ARG A 127 17.31 14.64 11.75
C ARG A 127 17.03 16.04 12.32
N ALA A 128 15.80 16.47 12.26
CA ALA A 128 15.39 17.80 12.67
C ALA A 128 15.84 18.96 11.73
N LEU A 129 16.30 18.59 10.53
CA LEU A 129 16.50 19.51 9.41
C LEU A 129 15.50 19.16 8.30
N THR A 130 14.67 20.11 7.89
CA THR A 130 13.81 19.96 6.71
C THR A 130 14.54 20.53 5.49
N ILE A 131 14.73 19.68 4.45
CA ILE A 131 15.36 20.07 3.19
C ILE A 131 14.37 19.89 2.06
N THR A 132 14.04 21.00 1.38
CA THR A 132 13.08 21.02 0.26
C THR A 132 13.76 21.10 -1.11
N SER A 133 15.02 21.57 -1.17
CA SER A 133 15.77 21.74 -2.41
C SER A 133 16.66 20.54 -2.72
N ALA A 134 16.62 20.08 -3.98
CA ALA A 134 17.43 18.94 -4.47
C ALA A 134 18.66 19.41 -5.28
N SER A 135 19.44 20.35 -4.77
CA SER A 135 20.66 20.80 -5.46
C SER A 135 21.81 19.81 -5.27
N MET A 136 22.51 19.47 -6.34
CA MET A 136 23.74 18.66 -6.29
C MET A 136 24.90 19.37 -5.54
N GLU A 137 24.83 20.69 -5.38
CA GLU A 137 25.84 21.51 -4.72
C GLU A 137 25.45 21.89 -3.28
N LEU A 138 24.30 21.42 -2.80
CA LEU A 138 23.73 21.81 -1.51
C LEU A 138 24.71 21.54 -0.35
N GLU A 139 25.42 20.41 -0.36
CA GLU A 139 26.46 20.08 0.62
C GLU A 139 27.52 21.19 0.73
N LYS A 140 28.06 21.63 -0.43
CA LYS A 140 29.08 22.69 -0.46
C LYS A 140 28.54 24.03 -0.03
N GLN A 141 27.30 24.34 -0.42
CA GLN A 141 26.66 25.60 -0.10
C GLN A 141 26.31 25.72 1.39
N LEU A 142 25.95 24.64 2.05
CA LEU A 142 25.60 24.60 3.47
C LEU A 142 26.81 24.62 4.39
N ARG A 143 27.98 24.19 3.92
CA ARG A 143 29.19 24.06 4.76
C ARG A 143 29.57 25.38 5.42
N GLY A 144 29.66 26.45 4.64
CA GLY A 144 30.00 27.80 5.17
C GLY A 144 29.00 28.30 6.21
N PRO A 145 27.70 28.36 5.88
CA PRO A 145 26.68 28.75 6.84
C PRO A 145 26.69 27.95 8.15
N MET A 146 26.78 26.62 8.07
CA MET A 146 26.76 25.78 9.27
C MET A 146 28.02 25.97 10.14
N GLU A 147 29.21 26.14 9.56
CA GLU A 147 30.42 26.43 10.31
C GLU A 147 30.33 27.74 11.06
N VAL A 148 29.79 28.82 10.42
CA VAL A 148 29.60 30.10 11.09
C VAL A 148 28.60 30.00 12.24
N ILE A 149 27.48 29.32 12.03
CA ILE A 149 26.49 29.11 13.11
C ILE A 149 27.13 28.30 14.24
N ARG A 150 27.85 27.23 13.92
CA ARG A 150 28.57 26.39 14.89
C ARG A 150 29.50 27.19 15.78
N GLU A 151 30.27 28.09 15.17
CA GLU A 151 31.23 28.94 15.90
C GLU A 151 30.55 29.97 16.81
N LYS A 152 29.43 30.54 16.38
CA LYS A 152 28.81 31.70 17.02
C LYS A 152 27.59 31.39 17.88
N ILE A 153 26.91 30.26 17.70
CA ILE A 153 25.64 29.99 18.39
C ILE A 153 25.77 29.96 19.92
N GLY A 154 26.91 29.50 20.43
CA GLY A 154 27.18 29.47 21.87
C GLY A 154 27.21 30.90 22.45
N VAL A 155 27.93 31.82 21.80
CA VAL A 155 28.02 33.25 22.20
C VAL A 155 26.62 33.87 22.18
N VAL A 156 25.85 33.61 21.14
CA VAL A 156 24.48 34.14 20.99
C VAL A 156 23.57 33.61 22.11
N SER A 157 23.60 32.29 22.37
CA SER A 157 22.77 31.67 23.41
C SER A 157 23.09 32.22 24.82
N GLU A 158 24.39 32.38 25.13
CA GLU A 158 24.82 32.95 26.41
C GLU A 158 24.42 34.43 26.54
N ALA A 159 24.58 35.23 25.47
CA ALA A 159 24.21 36.63 25.49
C ALA A 159 22.70 36.83 25.70
N VAL A 160 21.85 36.05 24.97
CA VAL A 160 20.40 36.11 25.13
C VAL A 160 19.99 35.59 26.53
N GLY A 161 20.59 34.51 27.03
CA GLY A 161 20.35 34.01 28.37
C GLY A 161 20.63 35.05 29.45
N ARG A 162 21.82 35.72 29.41
CA ARG A 162 22.17 36.79 30.34
C ARG A 162 21.19 37.96 30.28
N PHE A 163 20.75 38.33 29.11
CA PHE A 163 19.72 39.38 28.95
C PHE A 163 18.43 38.99 29.61
N ASN A 164 17.98 37.76 29.38
CA ASN A 164 16.74 37.22 29.97
C ASN A 164 16.81 37.13 31.50
N ASP A 165 17.97 36.80 32.05
CA ASP A 165 18.18 36.74 33.52
C ASP A 165 18.16 38.15 34.17
N ALA A 166 18.48 39.17 33.40
CA ALA A 166 18.53 40.55 33.86
C ALA A 166 17.24 41.35 33.62
N THR A 167 16.22 40.77 33.00
CA THR A 167 14.99 41.44 32.60
C THR A 167 13.75 40.82 33.21
N ASP A 168 12.73 41.67 33.53
CA ASP A 168 11.44 41.24 34.05
C ASP A 168 10.55 40.57 32.95
N ARG A 169 10.85 40.81 31.69
CA ARG A 169 10.08 40.32 30.54
C ARG A 169 11.01 39.69 29.51
N PRO A 170 11.42 38.43 29.72
CA PRO A 170 12.38 37.77 28.86
C PRO A 170 11.91 37.70 27.39
N VAL A 171 12.84 37.84 26.45
CA VAL A 171 12.61 37.52 25.05
C VAL A 171 12.56 35.99 24.87
N GLU A 172 11.88 35.53 23.84
CA GLU A 172 11.91 34.12 23.48
C GLU A 172 13.36 33.73 23.13
N GLU A 173 13.85 32.60 23.72
CA GLU A 173 15.18 32.07 23.40
C GLU A 173 15.17 31.35 22.05
N SER A 174 14.86 32.11 20.99
CA SER A 174 14.71 31.67 19.62
C SER A 174 15.26 32.67 18.63
N THR A 175 15.30 32.30 17.36
CA THR A 175 15.66 33.22 16.26
C THR A 175 14.76 34.45 16.23
N ARG A 176 13.51 34.36 16.66
CA ARG A 176 12.58 35.49 16.75
C ARG A 176 13.02 36.48 17.83
N GLY A 177 13.39 36.01 19.02
CA GLY A 177 13.90 36.86 20.07
C GLY A 177 15.21 37.50 19.70
N MET A 178 16.11 36.77 19.03
CA MET A 178 17.35 37.30 18.46
C MET A 178 17.07 38.41 17.41
N ASP A 179 16.13 38.21 16.48
CA ASP A 179 15.75 39.21 15.49
C ASP A 179 15.21 40.51 16.17
N TRP A 180 14.44 40.36 17.26
CA TRP A 180 13.97 41.50 18.04
C TRP A 180 15.14 42.27 18.65
N ILE A 181 16.14 41.56 19.26
CA ILE A 181 17.35 42.21 19.79
C ILE A 181 18.08 42.97 18.70
N LEU A 182 18.28 42.39 17.53
CA LEU A 182 18.95 43.02 16.39
C LEU A 182 18.22 44.27 15.89
N ILE A 183 16.88 44.25 15.87
CA ILE A 183 16.08 45.43 15.50
C ILE A 183 16.26 46.54 16.53
N ALA A 184 16.29 46.22 17.82
CA ALA A 184 16.47 47.20 18.89
C ALA A 184 17.92 47.75 18.88
N GLU A 185 18.92 46.89 18.68
CA GLU A 185 20.33 47.30 18.49
C GLU A 185 20.52 48.21 17.26
N GLU A 186 19.90 47.89 16.14
CA GLU A 186 19.95 48.74 14.95
C GLU A 186 19.35 50.14 15.23
N ALA A 187 18.29 50.20 16.03
CA ALA A 187 17.69 51.44 16.45
C ALA A 187 18.62 52.24 17.41
N GLN A 188 19.32 51.53 18.33
CA GLN A 188 20.33 52.10 19.21
C GLN A 188 21.52 52.66 18.43
N GLU A 189 22.12 51.85 17.55
CA GLU A 189 23.27 52.29 16.70
C GLU A 189 22.95 53.50 15.84
N LYS A 190 21.74 53.62 15.32
CA LYS A 190 21.32 54.84 14.56
C LYS A 190 21.37 56.11 15.40
N ILE A 191 21.09 55.98 16.69
CA ILE A 191 21.15 57.12 17.62
C ILE A 191 22.60 57.37 18.04
N GLU A 192 23.36 56.32 18.39
CA GLU A 192 24.77 56.39 18.80
C GLU A 192 25.69 56.95 17.72
N LYS A 193 25.31 56.83 16.43
CA LYS A 193 26.06 57.41 15.30
C LYS A 193 26.21 58.93 15.38
N ASP A 194 25.19 59.59 15.89
CA ASP A 194 25.11 61.04 15.93
C ASP A 194 25.21 61.64 17.35
N TYR A 195 24.94 60.78 18.38
CA TYR A 195 24.84 61.18 19.77
C TYR A 195 25.71 60.28 20.68
N THR A 196 26.17 60.83 21.80
CA THR A 196 26.88 60.03 22.81
C THR A 196 25.93 59.05 23.52
N ARG A 197 26.43 57.91 24.01
CA ARG A 197 25.62 56.85 24.62
C ARG A 197 24.79 57.32 25.82
N ASP A 198 25.28 58.33 26.55
CA ASP A 198 24.56 58.90 27.69
C ASP A 198 23.21 59.52 27.31
N ILE A 199 22.90 59.66 26.02
CA ILE A 199 21.60 60.15 25.51
C ILE A 199 20.44 59.23 25.90
N PHE A 200 20.67 57.96 26.12
CA PHE A 200 19.65 56.99 26.50
C PHE A 200 19.21 57.16 27.96
N ASP A 201 20.04 57.79 28.83
CA ASP A 201 19.69 58.11 30.21
C ASP A 201 18.91 59.42 30.35
N LEU A 202 18.71 60.11 29.22
CA LEU A 202 17.93 61.34 29.17
C LEU A 202 16.44 61.05 29.39
N ASP A 203 15.81 61.74 30.33
CA ASP A 203 14.35 61.79 30.39
C ASP A 203 13.81 62.59 29.21
N TYR A 204 13.78 61.92 28.05
CA TYR A 204 13.36 62.54 26.80
C TYR A 204 11.88 62.97 26.83
N HIS A 205 11.03 62.36 27.66
CA HIS A 205 9.65 62.79 27.82
C HIS A 205 9.56 64.17 28.45
N GLN A 206 10.32 64.41 29.52
CA GLN A 206 10.38 65.73 30.15
C GLN A 206 10.97 66.77 29.20
N VAL A 207 12.08 66.44 28.54
CA VAL A 207 12.76 67.37 27.63
C VAL A 207 11.89 67.65 26.38
N ARG A 208 11.17 66.69 25.85
CA ARG A 208 10.22 66.85 24.76
C ARG A 208 9.06 67.76 25.15
N ASP A 209 8.53 67.60 26.37
CA ASP A 209 7.49 68.50 26.89
C ASP A 209 7.95 69.88 27.10
N GLU A 210 9.17 70.09 27.62
CA GLU A 210 9.77 71.41 27.71
C GLU A 210 9.94 72.11 26.35
N TRP A 211 10.39 71.29 25.33
CA TRP A 211 10.49 71.75 23.95
C TRP A 211 9.14 72.18 23.37
N ARG A 212 8.13 71.36 23.52
CA ARG A 212 6.74 71.61 23.05
C ARG A 212 6.16 72.85 23.71
N LYS A 213 6.34 73.02 25.04
CA LYS A 213 5.92 74.15 25.78
C LYS A 213 6.68 75.44 25.34
N ALA A 214 7.97 75.30 25.02
CA ALA A 214 8.76 76.44 24.45
C ALA A 214 8.23 76.79 23.06
N CYS A 215 7.96 75.90 22.21
CA CYS A 215 7.45 76.11 20.84
C CYS A 215 6.07 76.80 20.83
N ALA A 216 5.23 76.57 21.84
CA ALA A 216 3.89 77.18 21.97
C ALA A 216 3.89 78.62 22.48
N LYS A 217 5.01 79.18 22.99
CA LYS A 217 5.12 80.57 23.49
C LYS A 217 5.35 81.54 22.36
N TRP A 218 5.13 82.90 22.65
CA TRP A 218 5.44 83.99 21.71
C TRP A 218 6.93 84.11 21.56
N TRP A 219 7.40 84.93 20.57
CA TRP A 219 8.78 84.94 20.03
C TRP A 219 9.92 84.96 21.06
N LEU A 220 9.91 85.83 22.09
CA LEU A 220 11.02 85.97 23.04
C LEU A 220 11.12 84.81 24.05
N PRO A 221 10.08 84.38 24.81
CA PRO A 221 10.13 83.22 25.64
C PRO A 221 10.32 81.90 24.83
N ARG A 222 9.83 81.85 23.60
CA ARG A 222 10.10 80.76 22.65
C ARG A 222 11.58 80.61 22.37
N MET A 223 12.24 81.68 22.02
CA MET A 223 13.70 81.68 21.74
C MET A 223 14.51 81.29 22.96
N MET A 224 14.19 81.82 24.16
CA MET A 224 14.88 81.40 25.40
C MET A 224 14.66 79.98 25.78
N GLY A 225 13.43 79.47 25.69
CA GLY A 225 13.11 78.08 25.96
C GLY A 225 13.79 77.10 25.02
N LYS A 226 13.76 77.36 23.72
CA LYS A 226 14.47 76.57 22.71
C LYS A 226 15.99 76.58 22.97
N ARG A 227 16.61 77.72 23.26
CA ARG A 227 18.03 77.77 23.60
C ARG A 227 18.39 76.94 24.82
N ARG A 228 17.54 76.91 25.84
CA ARG A 228 17.74 76.06 27.05
C ARG A 228 17.79 74.63 26.70
N VAL A 229 16.79 74.13 25.98
CA VAL A 229 16.72 72.73 25.56
C VAL A 229 17.86 72.33 24.63
N LEU A 230 18.20 73.20 23.65
CA LEU A 230 19.35 73.00 22.77
C LEU A 230 20.68 72.98 23.56
N SER A 231 20.86 73.86 24.58
CA SER A 231 22.06 73.83 25.42
C SER A 231 22.19 72.45 26.19
N GLN A 232 21.07 71.88 26.67
CA GLN A 232 21.06 70.60 27.33
C GLN A 232 21.37 69.42 26.33
N LEU A 233 20.80 69.47 25.16
CA LEU A 233 21.00 68.39 24.13
C LEU A 233 22.42 68.52 23.48
N ARG A 234 23.06 69.68 23.48
CA ARG A 234 24.44 69.83 23.00
C ARG A 234 25.51 69.12 23.83
N ALA A 235 25.14 68.67 25.05
CA ALA A 235 25.98 67.77 25.85
C ALA A 235 26.15 66.39 25.18
N TYR A 236 25.18 65.96 24.41
CA TYR A 236 25.14 64.66 23.75
C TYR A 236 25.58 64.73 22.27
N ARG A 237 25.48 65.90 21.61
CA ARG A 237 25.95 66.11 20.22
C ARG A 237 26.41 67.59 20.06
N ALA A 238 27.69 67.79 19.77
CA ALA A 238 28.23 69.10 19.46
C ALA A 238 27.62 69.68 18.16
N GLY A 239 27.20 70.97 18.16
CA GLY A 239 26.65 71.61 16.99
C GLY A 239 25.19 71.30 16.66
N MET A 240 24.41 70.71 17.61
CA MET A 240 22.98 70.40 17.48
C MET A 240 22.16 71.66 17.12
N ARG A 241 21.27 71.58 16.11
CA ARG A 241 20.38 72.57 15.60
C ARG A 241 18.93 72.32 15.96
N GLU A 242 18.07 73.33 15.76
CA GLU A 242 16.63 73.20 16.01
C GLU A 242 15.97 72.11 15.17
N GLU A 243 16.45 71.91 13.93
CA GLU A 243 15.96 70.89 12.98
C GLU A 243 16.27 69.48 13.40
N ASP A 244 17.27 69.26 14.25
CA ASP A 244 17.69 67.95 14.72
C ASP A 244 16.86 67.46 15.93
N VAL A 245 16.09 68.31 16.59
CA VAL A 245 15.43 68.04 17.88
C VAL A 245 14.23 67.06 17.76
N GLU A 246 13.31 67.32 16.84
CA GLU A 246 12.14 66.45 16.65
C GLU A 246 12.57 65.10 16.10
N PRO A 247 13.46 64.98 15.09
CA PRO A 247 13.98 63.67 14.67
C PRO A 247 14.61 62.87 15.81
N LEU A 248 15.36 63.47 16.73
CA LEU A 248 15.93 62.82 17.90
C LEU A 248 14.84 62.28 18.81
N PHE A 249 13.84 63.11 19.16
CA PHE A 249 12.75 62.67 20.03
C PHE A 249 11.92 61.55 19.40
N ASP A 250 11.71 61.57 18.11
CA ASP A 250 11.02 60.49 17.39
C ASP A 250 11.84 59.20 17.38
N ALA A 251 13.17 59.29 17.20
CA ALA A 251 14.07 58.15 17.28
C ALA A 251 14.12 57.58 18.70
N LEU A 252 14.28 58.39 19.74
CA LEU A 252 14.23 57.95 21.14
C LEU A 252 12.89 57.35 21.52
N SER A 253 11.77 57.94 21.06
CA SER A 253 10.44 57.43 21.31
C SER A 253 10.23 56.03 20.71
N LYS A 254 10.70 55.82 19.50
CA LYS A 254 10.65 54.49 18.84
C LYS A 254 11.53 53.50 19.56
N TYR A 255 12.74 53.86 19.90
CA TYR A 255 13.69 53.02 20.61
C TYR A 255 13.16 52.57 21.99
N HIS A 256 12.75 53.54 22.84
CA HIS A 256 12.16 53.21 24.14
C HIS A 256 10.85 52.47 24.05
N GLY A 257 10.07 52.70 22.97
CA GLY A 257 8.87 51.91 22.68
C GLY A 257 9.20 50.44 22.46
N LEU A 258 10.25 50.15 21.67
CA LEU A 258 10.76 48.80 21.47
C LEU A 258 11.26 48.19 22.78
N LEU A 259 12.12 48.89 23.52
CA LEU A 259 12.69 48.39 24.77
C LEU A 259 11.61 48.05 25.82
N SER A 260 10.56 48.89 25.93
CA SER A 260 9.51 48.73 26.93
C SER A 260 8.70 47.41 26.78
N GLU A 261 8.83 46.72 25.65
CA GLU A 261 8.23 45.43 25.43
C GLU A 261 8.87 44.37 26.35
N HIS A 262 10.19 44.41 26.53
CA HIS A 262 10.97 43.39 27.21
C HIS A 262 11.82 43.88 28.38
N THR A 263 12.24 45.13 28.42
CA THR A 263 13.15 45.62 29.49
C THR A 263 12.80 47.03 29.95
N THR A 264 13.16 47.36 31.17
CA THR A 264 13.11 48.72 31.74
C THR A 264 14.47 49.42 31.64
N ALA A 265 15.48 48.76 31.10
CA ALA A 265 16.79 49.35 30.90
C ALA A 265 16.73 50.49 29.84
N THR A 266 17.63 51.48 29.95
CA THR A 266 17.70 52.61 29.04
C THR A 266 18.48 52.28 27.76
N ALA A 267 19.36 51.28 27.81
CA ALA A 267 20.13 50.79 26.68
C ALA A 267 20.32 49.27 26.75
N LEU A 268 20.53 48.65 25.61
CA LEU A 268 20.79 47.22 25.53
C LEU A 268 22.21 46.89 26.05
N PRO A 269 22.39 45.78 26.79
CA PRO A 269 23.66 45.46 27.47
C PRO A 269 24.60 44.60 26.62
N PHE A 270 24.44 44.57 25.31
CA PHE A 270 25.22 43.70 24.43
C PHE A 270 26.54 44.36 24.02
N THR A 271 27.57 43.55 23.85
CA THR A 271 28.86 43.96 23.26
C THR A 271 28.79 43.90 21.73
N ASP A 272 29.64 44.68 21.06
CA ASP A 272 29.74 44.68 19.60
C ASP A 272 30.01 43.28 19.04
N GLU A 273 30.79 42.46 19.75
CA GLU A 273 31.10 41.06 19.36
C GLU A 273 29.85 40.18 19.43
N GLU A 274 29.00 40.34 20.44
CA GLU A 274 27.75 39.58 20.61
C GLU A 274 26.70 39.96 19.57
N VAL A 275 26.57 41.25 19.30
CA VAL A 275 25.68 41.79 18.26
C VAL A 275 26.11 41.27 16.88
N GLU A 276 27.42 41.29 16.58
CA GLU A 276 27.96 40.78 15.33
C GLU A 276 27.74 39.25 15.21
N ALA A 277 27.94 38.50 16.31
CA ALA A 277 27.62 37.08 16.32
C ALA A 277 26.14 36.78 16.01
N MET A 278 25.21 37.55 16.60
CA MET A 278 23.78 37.47 16.30
C MET A 278 23.47 37.80 14.84
N ARG A 279 24.09 38.87 14.27
CA ARG A 279 23.92 39.22 12.87
C ARG A 279 24.42 38.12 11.93
N LEU A 280 25.58 37.53 12.23
CA LEU A 280 26.13 36.45 11.44
C LEU A 280 25.19 35.22 11.46
N VAL A 281 24.78 34.80 12.66
CA VAL A 281 23.85 33.63 12.80
C VAL A 281 22.56 33.91 12.06
N ALA A 282 21.92 35.07 12.25
CA ALA A 282 20.68 35.42 11.54
C ALA A 282 20.85 35.42 10.01
N THR A 283 21.98 35.95 9.51
CA THR A 283 22.27 35.97 8.08
C THR A 283 22.44 34.58 7.53
N GLN A 284 23.18 33.71 8.23
CA GLN A 284 23.42 32.33 7.77
C GLN A 284 22.15 31.48 7.81
N LEU A 285 21.30 31.66 8.80
CA LEU A 285 19.99 30.96 8.86
C LEU A 285 19.09 31.39 7.69
N LYS A 286 19.06 32.67 7.34
CA LYS A 286 18.33 33.17 6.16
C LYS A 286 18.91 32.64 4.84
N GLU A 287 20.23 32.49 4.73
CA GLU A 287 20.86 31.89 3.56
C GLU A 287 20.50 30.38 3.47
N MET A 288 20.51 29.63 4.57
CA MET A 288 20.07 28.26 4.61
C MET A 288 18.59 28.12 4.18
N GLU A 289 17.71 29.01 4.66
CA GLU A 289 16.30 29.05 4.28
C GLU A 289 16.13 29.30 2.77
N LYS A 290 16.88 30.24 2.18
CA LYS A 290 16.88 30.50 0.72
C LYS A 290 17.31 29.26 -0.08
N MET A 291 18.20 28.44 0.47
CA MET A 291 18.62 27.16 -0.10
C MET A 291 17.60 26.03 0.13
N GLY A 292 16.48 26.31 0.81
CA GLY A 292 15.45 25.34 1.14
C GLY A 292 15.84 24.41 2.28
N CYS A 293 16.73 24.83 3.16
CA CYS A 293 17.16 24.09 4.34
C CYS A 293 16.77 24.85 5.61
N THR A 294 15.85 24.27 6.40
CA THR A 294 15.31 24.90 7.61
C THR A 294 15.37 23.95 8.80
N PRO A 295 15.79 24.42 9.99
CA PRO A 295 15.63 23.66 11.23
C PRO A 295 14.15 23.43 11.55
N ASP A 296 13.81 22.27 12.12
CA ASP A 296 12.44 21.95 12.54
C ASP A 296 12.02 22.75 13.78
N ASN A 297 13.00 23.29 14.54
CA ASN A 297 12.78 24.16 15.68
C ASN A 297 13.81 25.29 15.68
N ASN A 298 13.36 26.50 15.96
CA ASN A 298 14.13 27.75 15.90
C ASN A 298 14.62 28.25 17.27
N THR A 299 14.58 27.40 18.33
CA THR A 299 15.15 27.78 19.63
C THR A 299 16.68 27.72 19.58
N LEU A 300 17.35 28.64 20.26
CA LEU A 300 18.82 28.73 20.26
C LEU A 300 19.45 27.47 20.89
N SER A 301 18.83 26.94 21.94
CA SER A 301 19.25 25.69 22.58
C SER A 301 19.16 24.50 21.62
N PHE A 302 18.11 24.42 20.82
CA PHE A 302 17.94 23.37 19.81
C PHE A 302 18.99 23.47 18.71
N LEU A 303 19.23 24.67 18.19
CA LEU A 303 20.27 24.91 17.19
C LEU A 303 21.65 24.54 17.75
N GLY A 304 22.00 24.97 18.95
CA GLY A 304 23.25 24.65 19.60
C GLY A 304 23.47 23.14 19.83
N MET A 305 22.40 22.42 20.14
CA MET A 305 22.45 20.95 20.35
C MET A 305 22.72 20.17 19.06
N HIS A 306 22.23 20.65 17.91
CA HIS A 306 22.25 19.89 16.67
C HIS A 306 23.30 20.36 15.66
N ILE A 307 23.80 21.61 15.76
CA ILE A 307 24.66 22.19 14.73
C ILE A 307 25.95 21.44 14.50
N ASP A 308 26.58 20.92 15.57
CA ASP A 308 27.80 20.12 15.46
C ASP A 308 27.55 18.88 14.62
N GLN A 309 26.46 18.17 14.94
CA GLN A 309 26.08 16.93 14.25
C GLN A 309 25.74 17.20 12.78
N TRP A 310 25.04 18.32 12.47
CA TRP A 310 24.73 18.70 11.11
C TRP A 310 25.96 19.07 10.29
N ALA A 311 26.87 19.86 10.85
CA ALA A 311 28.09 20.30 10.17
C ALA A 311 29.04 19.13 9.86
N ASP A 312 29.14 18.14 10.78
CA ASP A 312 30.03 16.99 10.64
C ASP A 312 29.50 15.93 9.65
N HIS A 313 28.19 15.94 9.33
CA HIS A 313 27.55 14.90 8.47
C HIS A 313 26.90 15.47 7.20
N LEU A 314 27.45 16.57 6.69
CA LEU A 314 26.95 17.19 5.43
C LEU A 314 27.08 16.27 4.21
N ASP A 315 27.98 15.29 4.22
CA ASP A 315 28.13 14.28 3.19
C ASP A 315 26.87 13.44 2.98
N SER A 316 26.04 13.31 4.02
CA SER A 316 24.76 12.59 3.98
C SER A 316 23.54 13.45 3.57
N VAL A 317 23.75 14.76 3.25
CA VAL A 317 22.69 15.69 2.85
C VAL A 317 21.84 15.15 1.71
N ARG A 318 22.44 14.48 0.73
CA ARG A 318 21.72 13.91 -0.41
C ARG A 318 20.68 12.87 0.02
N ASN A 319 21.08 11.93 0.87
CA ASN A 319 20.17 10.88 1.35
C ASN A 319 19.06 11.49 2.21
N TRP A 320 19.42 12.47 3.05
CA TRP A 320 18.45 13.19 3.87
C TRP A 320 17.45 14.00 3.04
N THR A 321 17.90 14.63 1.96
CA THR A 321 17.01 15.33 1.02
C THR A 321 15.99 14.39 0.40
N ILE A 322 16.41 13.18 0.00
CA ILE A 322 15.51 12.15 -0.53
C ILE A 322 14.46 11.79 0.52
N TRP A 323 14.88 11.57 1.77
CA TRP A 323 13.91 11.32 2.86
C TRP A 323 12.92 12.47 3.05
N CYS A 324 13.39 13.72 3.11
CA CYS A 324 12.50 14.88 3.27
C CYS A 324 11.45 14.96 2.15
N GLN A 325 11.86 14.70 0.91
CA GLN A 325 10.94 14.65 -0.24
C GLN A 325 9.93 13.49 -0.12
N ARG A 326 10.40 12.28 0.24
CA ARG A 326 9.53 11.13 0.43
C ARG A 326 8.57 11.31 1.62
N LYS A 327 9.07 11.85 2.74
CA LYS A 327 8.26 12.21 3.89
C LYS A 327 7.11 13.15 3.51
N GLN A 328 7.40 14.17 2.69
CA GLN A 328 6.37 15.10 2.22
C GLN A 328 5.37 14.40 1.29
N MET A 329 5.85 13.63 0.31
CA MET A 329 5.01 12.85 -0.59
C MET A 329 4.09 11.89 0.19
N LEU A 330 4.64 11.14 1.15
CA LEU A 330 3.84 10.23 1.98
C LEU A 330 2.74 10.97 2.76
N ARG A 331 3.04 12.18 3.25
CA ARG A 331 2.03 13.03 3.91
C ARG A 331 0.95 13.51 2.95
N ASP A 332 1.33 13.91 1.75
CA ASP A 332 0.40 14.36 0.70
C ASP A 332 -0.51 13.21 0.23
N HIS A 333 -0.01 11.97 0.28
CA HIS A 333 -0.78 10.75 0.03
C HIS A 333 -1.54 10.22 1.27
N HIS A 334 -1.64 11.03 2.33
CA HIS A 334 -2.33 10.67 3.57
C HIS A 334 -1.74 9.47 4.33
N LEU A 335 -0.42 9.29 4.21
CA LEU A 335 0.36 8.26 4.90
C LEU A 335 1.15 8.83 6.08
N GLY A 336 0.63 9.84 6.75
CA GLY A 336 1.27 10.45 7.92
C GLY A 336 1.55 9.45 9.03
N ASN A 337 0.64 8.52 9.29
CA ASN A 337 0.83 7.45 10.27
C ASN A 337 2.02 6.52 9.95
N LEU A 338 2.30 6.26 8.67
CA LEU A 338 3.49 5.50 8.28
C LEU A 338 4.78 6.29 8.59
N VAL A 339 4.77 7.61 8.35
CA VAL A 339 5.90 8.46 8.71
C VAL A 339 6.14 8.48 10.21
N GLU A 340 5.08 8.53 11.02
CA GLU A 340 5.14 8.45 12.49
C GLU A 340 5.69 7.10 12.94
N GLU A 341 5.20 5.99 12.38
CA GLU A 341 5.69 4.64 12.70
C GLU A 341 7.18 4.47 12.37
N ILE A 342 7.64 4.96 11.21
CA ILE A 342 9.06 4.97 10.86
C ILE A 342 9.86 5.77 11.90
N TRP A 343 9.31 6.88 12.40
CA TRP A 343 9.98 7.73 13.35
C TRP A 343 10.03 7.14 14.76
N ASP A 344 8.96 6.50 15.20
CA ASP A 344 8.81 5.96 16.55
C ASP A 344 9.50 4.59 16.71
N ASN A 345 9.76 3.89 15.60
CA ASN A 345 10.39 2.56 15.62
C ASN A 345 11.74 2.53 14.89
N PRO A 346 12.79 3.19 15.44
CA PRO A 346 14.10 3.32 14.79
C PRO A 346 14.88 2.01 14.66
N THR A 347 14.42 0.92 15.26
CA THR A 347 15.04 -0.41 15.19
C THR A 347 14.49 -1.27 14.06
N MET A 348 13.36 -0.89 13.44
CA MET A 348 12.79 -1.61 12.31
C MET A 348 13.69 -1.42 11.08
N PRO A 349 14.14 -2.50 10.43
CA PRO A 349 14.92 -2.37 9.20
C PRO A 349 14.13 -1.67 8.10
N MET A 350 14.74 -0.73 7.40
CA MET A 350 14.09 -0.01 6.29
C MET A 350 13.58 -0.95 5.20
N ALA A 351 14.27 -2.08 4.96
CA ALA A 351 13.84 -3.12 4.03
C ALA A 351 12.47 -3.74 4.38
N GLU A 352 12.11 -3.79 5.66
CA GLU A 352 10.88 -4.42 6.13
C GLU A 352 9.68 -3.47 6.14
N ILE A 353 9.91 -2.15 6.13
CA ILE A 353 8.85 -1.14 6.27
C ILE A 353 7.81 -1.25 5.16
N ALA A 354 8.26 -1.40 3.91
CA ALA A 354 7.35 -1.53 2.77
C ALA A 354 6.46 -2.78 2.87
N ASP A 355 7.04 -3.90 3.28
CA ASP A 355 6.32 -5.17 3.41
C ASP A 355 5.40 -5.16 4.63
N ALA A 356 5.83 -4.58 5.76
CA ALA A 356 4.99 -4.38 6.95
C ALA A 356 3.78 -3.47 6.64
N PHE A 357 3.99 -2.38 5.91
CA PHE A 357 2.93 -1.50 5.46
C PHE A 357 1.98 -2.21 4.49
N ALA A 358 2.54 -2.93 3.50
CA ALA A 358 1.75 -3.72 2.55
C ALA A 358 0.86 -4.73 3.27
N LYS A 359 1.40 -5.45 4.26
CA LYS A 359 0.65 -6.39 5.10
C LYS A 359 -0.53 -5.70 5.79
N GLY A 360 -0.31 -4.54 6.41
CA GLY A 360 -1.38 -3.78 7.07
C GLY A 360 -2.47 -3.31 6.11
N VAL A 361 -2.10 -2.84 4.92
CA VAL A 361 -3.06 -2.45 3.87
C VAL A 361 -3.87 -3.65 3.42
N TYR A 362 -3.22 -4.78 3.07
CA TYR A 362 -3.94 -5.99 2.66
C TYR A 362 -4.85 -6.55 3.74
N GLN A 363 -4.45 -6.48 5.03
CA GLN A 363 -5.31 -6.86 6.14
C GLN A 363 -6.57 -5.99 6.19
N ARG A 364 -6.42 -4.67 6.08
CA ARG A 364 -7.55 -3.76 6.12
C ARG A 364 -8.48 -3.91 4.92
N VAL A 365 -7.91 -4.10 3.72
CA VAL A 365 -8.67 -4.38 2.50
C VAL A 365 -9.41 -5.73 2.61
N ALA A 366 -8.75 -6.77 3.11
CA ALA A 366 -9.38 -8.09 3.33
C ALA A 366 -10.59 -8.00 4.29
N MET A 367 -10.44 -7.28 5.41
CA MET A 367 -11.54 -7.04 6.35
C MET A 367 -12.72 -6.34 5.67
N ASN A 368 -12.46 -5.29 4.89
CA ASN A 368 -13.53 -4.58 4.16
C ASN A 368 -14.22 -5.48 3.12
N ILE A 369 -13.46 -6.31 2.38
CA ILE A 369 -14.05 -7.26 1.41
C ILE A 369 -14.95 -8.29 2.14
N ILE A 370 -14.53 -8.75 3.32
CA ILE A 370 -15.30 -9.70 4.13
C ILE A 370 -16.59 -9.03 4.63
N ASP A 371 -16.51 -7.80 5.13
CA ASP A 371 -17.66 -7.07 5.69
C ASP A 371 -18.69 -6.69 4.61
N GLU A 372 -18.24 -6.36 3.41
CA GLU A 372 -19.12 -6.03 2.28
C GLU A 372 -19.92 -7.26 1.77
N LYS A 373 -19.43 -8.49 2.00
CA LYS A 373 -20.03 -9.71 1.44
C LYS A 373 -20.44 -10.70 2.54
N LYS A 374 -21.71 -10.64 2.95
CA LYS A 374 -22.30 -11.49 4.01
C LYS A 374 -21.84 -12.95 4.08
N PRO A 375 -21.68 -13.70 2.97
CA PRO A 375 -21.23 -15.10 3.08
C PRO A 375 -19.76 -15.29 3.43
N LEU A 376 -18.90 -14.28 3.23
CA LEU A 376 -17.50 -14.32 3.64
C LEU A 376 -17.37 -13.98 5.13
N ASN A 377 -18.24 -13.14 5.66
CA ASN A 377 -18.30 -12.77 7.06
C ASN A 377 -18.68 -13.95 7.99
N LEU A 378 -19.39 -14.93 7.44
CA LEU A 378 -19.79 -16.17 8.15
C LEU A 378 -18.82 -17.33 7.90
N PHE A 379 -17.67 -17.08 7.27
CA PHE A 379 -16.72 -18.13 6.95
C PHE A 379 -16.01 -18.65 8.20
N ASP A 380 -16.15 -19.95 8.40
CA ASP A 380 -15.36 -20.72 9.36
C ASP A 380 -14.65 -21.85 8.58
N GLY A 381 -13.32 -21.89 8.68
CA GLY A 381 -12.48 -22.85 7.95
C GLY A 381 -12.85 -24.30 8.29
N ARG A 382 -13.22 -24.61 9.54
CA ARG A 382 -13.65 -25.94 9.95
C ARG A 382 -14.98 -26.32 9.31
N LEU A 383 -15.94 -25.39 9.29
CA LEU A 383 -17.22 -25.62 8.62
C LEU A 383 -17.04 -25.81 7.11
N PHE A 384 -16.11 -25.11 6.51
CA PHE A 384 -15.81 -25.26 5.08
C PHE A 384 -15.18 -26.62 4.76
N GLU A 385 -14.24 -27.11 5.56
CA GLU A 385 -13.69 -28.47 5.43
C GLU A 385 -14.76 -29.54 5.61
N GLU A 386 -15.70 -29.31 6.52
CA GLU A 386 -16.85 -30.22 6.71
C GLU A 386 -17.77 -30.22 5.47
N GLU A 387 -18.02 -29.08 4.85
CA GLU A 387 -18.78 -28.97 3.60
C GLU A 387 -18.08 -29.67 2.43
N ILE A 388 -16.75 -29.58 2.35
CA ILE A 388 -15.94 -30.33 1.37
C ILE A 388 -16.05 -31.83 1.62
N ARG A 389 -15.99 -32.29 2.87
CA ARG A 389 -16.15 -33.71 3.23
C ARG A 389 -17.54 -34.21 2.85
N LYS A 390 -18.60 -33.48 3.18
CA LYS A 390 -19.98 -33.79 2.77
C LYS A 390 -20.11 -33.89 1.24
N TYR A 391 -19.51 -32.96 0.52
CA TYR A 391 -19.49 -33.00 -0.95
C TYR A 391 -18.85 -34.29 -1.47
N ARG A 392 -17.69 -34.69 -0.94
CA ARG A 392 -17.00 -35.93 -1.34
C ARG A 392 -17.85 -37.17 -1.05
N GLU A 393 -18.50 -37.22 0.10
CA GLU A 393 -19.39 -38.32 0.48
C GLU A 393 -20.59 -38.42 -0.47
N ILE A 394 -21.25 -37.29 -0.78
CA ILE A 394 -22.38 -37.26 -1.74
C ILE A 394 -21.88 -37.63 -3.14
N ALA A 395 -20.72 -37.11 -3.58
CA ALA A 395 -20.16 -37.44 -4.89
C ALA A 395 -19.86 -38.95 -5.04
N SER A 396 -19.27 -39.58 -4.02
CA SER A 396 -19.00 -41.00 -4.03
C SER A 396 -20.30 -41.85 -4.07
N ARG A 397 -21.31 -41.46 -3.31
CA ARG A 397 -22.63 -42.13 -3.37
C ARG A 397 -23.29 -41.96 -4.72
N TYR A 398 -23.26 -40.75 -5.27
CA TYR A 398 -23.80 -40.42 -6.59
C TYR A 398 -23.11 -41.21 -7.70
N GLU A 399 -21.78 -41.41 -7.62
CA GLU A 399 -21.06 -42.27 -8.58
C GLU A 399 -21.57 -43.68 -8.59
N VAL A 400 -21.76 -44.29 -7.42
CA VAL A 400 -22.31 -45.65 -7.28
C VAL A 400 -23.75 -45.71 -7.79
N LEU A 401 -24.57 -44.70 -7.49
CA LEU A 401 -25.95 -44.62 -7.98
C LEU A 401 -26.01 -44.41 -9.49
N THR A 402 -25.07 -43.62 -10.05
CA THR A 402 -24.94 -43.41 -11.49
C THR A 402 -24.62 -44.73 -12.22
N GLN A 403 -23.74 -45.56 -11.68
CA GLN A 403 -23.48 -46.90 -12.23
C GLN A 403 -24.73 -47.78 -12.20
N LYS A 404 -25.51 -47.73 -11.11
CA LYS A 404 -26.79 -48.46 -11.01
C LYS A 404 -27.84 -47.97 -11.99
N GLU A 405 -27.98 -46.64 -12.13
CA GLU A 405 -28.91 -46.00 -13.06
C GLU A 405 -28.55 -46.34 -14.52
N LEU A 406 -27.25 -46.23 -14.89
CA LEU A 406 -26.78 -46.65 -16.21
C LEU A 406 -27.07 -48.13 -16.45
N TYR A 407 -26.76 -48.99 -15.48
CA TYR A 407 -27.07 -50.42 -15.58
C TYR A 407 -28.56 -50.64 -15.76
N TYR A 408 -29.42 -49.98 -14.98
CA TYR A 408 -30.88 -50.08 -15.12
C TYR A 408 -31.35 -49.69 -16.51
N LYS A 409 -30.92 -48.53 -17.00
CA LYS A 409 -31.28 -48.05 -18.35
C LYS A 409 -30.83 -49.02 -19.43
N LEU A 410 -29.59 -49.45 -19.40
CA LEU A 410 -29.06 -50.40 -20.39
C LEU A 410 -29.77 -51.74 -20.33
N ALA A 411 -29.98 -52.31 -19.13
CA ALA A 411 -30.69 -53.58 -18.96
C ALA A 411 -32.14 -53.50 -19.39
N SER A 412 -32.79 -52.33 -19.28
CA SER A 412 -34.19 -52.14 -19.71
C SER A 412 -34.38 -52.18 -21.23
N THR A 413 -33.33 -51.84 -22.03
CA THR A 413 -33.39 -51.90 -23.50
C THR A 413 -33.23 -53.29 -24.07
N ILE A 414 -32.71 -54.25 -23.27
CA ILE A 414 -32.48 -55.61 -23.70
C ILE A 414 -33.80 -56.35 -23.81
N PRO A 415 -34.10 -57.10 -24.92
CA PRO A 415 -35.28 -57.95 -25.02
C PRO A 415 -35.27 -59.01 -23.97
N SER A 416 -36.46 -59.34 -23.40
CA SER A 416 -36.55 -60.43 -22.45
C SER A 416 -36.14 -61.76 -23.09
N ALA A 417 -35.20 -62.44 -22.47
CA ALA A 417 -34.75 -63.76 -22.94
C ALA A 417 -35.88 -64.83 -22.96
N GLN A 418 -36.97 -64.59 -22.17
CA GLN A 418 -38.12 -65.49 -22.05
C GLN A 418 -39.17 -65.34 -23.17
N VAL A 419 -39.07 -64.24 -23.98
CA VAL A 419 -39.98 -64.07 -25.12
C VAL A 419 -39.61 -65.08 -26.18
N GLU A 420 -40.60 -65.89 -26.62
CA GLU A 420 -40.45 -66.82 -27.77
C GLU A 420 -40.14 -65.96 -29.01
N ALA A 421 -38.85 -65.90 -29.36
CA ALA A 421 -38.42 -65.14 -30.51
C ALA A 421 -38.82 -65.89 -31.81
N SER A 422 -39.53 -65.24 -32.73
CA SER A 422 -39.74 -65.73 -34.08
C SER A 422 -38.40 -66.12 -34.68
N LYS A 423 -38.34 -67.26 -35.41
CA LYS A 423 -37.12 -67.73 -36.03
C LYS A 423 -36.52 -66.75 -37.03
N SER A 424 -37.30 -65.77 -37.49
CA SER A 424 -36.90 -64.73 -38.38
C SER A 424 -36.50 -63.41 -37.70
N SER A 425 -36.74 -63.23 -36.39
CA SER A 425 -36.36 -62.06 -35.62
C SER A 425 -34.85 -62.04 -35.35
N GLU A 426 -34.24 -60.84 -35.22
CA GLU A 426 -32.80 -60.66 -34.89
C GLU A 426 -32.43 -61.43 -33.61
N LEU A 427 -33.28 -61.45 -32.57
CA LEU A 427 -33.10 -62.23 -31.36
C LEU A 427 -33.08 -63.71 -31.64
N GLY A 428 -34.02 -64.25 -32.50
CA GLY A 428 -34.08 -65.65 -32.91
C GLY A 428 -32.85 -66.07 -33.76
N ILE A 429 -32.36 -65.18 -34.62
CA ILE A 429 -31.13 -65.33 -35.38
C ILE A 429 -29.92 -65.43 -34.45
N LEU A 430 -29.78 -64.47 -33.49
CA LEU A 430 -28.69 -64.46 -32.50
C LEU A 430 -28.71 -65.78 -31.62
N LYS A 431 -29.85 -66.14 -31.08
CA LYS A 431 -29.96 -67.36 -30.28
C LYS A 431 -29.54 -68.63 -31.08
N ARG A 432 -29.83 -68.70 -32.36
CA ARG A 432 -29.42 -69.77 -33.26
C ARG A 432 -27.90 -69.78 -33.47
N TYR A 433 -27.30 -68.62 -33.68
CA TYR A 433 -25.85 -68.53 -33.77
C TYR A 433 -25.17 -68.95 -32.47
N ILE A 434 -25.65 -68.50 -31.32
CA ILE A 434 -25.12 -68.92 -30.04
C ILE A 434 -25.22 -70.47 -29.90
N ALA A 435 -26.39 -71.07 -30.14
CA ALA A 435 -26.61 -72.52 -30.04
C ALA A 435 -25.70 -73.30 -31.01
N SER A 436 -25.42 -72.76 -32.22
CA SER A 436 -24.59 -73.46 -33.24
C SER A 436 -23.09 -73.11 -33.12
N GLY A 437 -22.68 -72.26 -32.19
CA GLY A 437 -21.30 -71.74 -32.13
C GLY A 437 -20.90 -70.98 -33.38
N GLY A 438 -21.89 -70.35 -34.05
CA GLY A 438 -21.67 -69.51 -35.25
C GLY A 438 -21.29 -70.33 -36.51
N ARG A 439 -21.67 -71.61 -36.59
CA ARG A 439 -21.38 -72.46 -37.77
C ARG A 439 -21.97 -71.81 -39.04
N GLY A 440 -21.12 -71.65 -40.10
CA GLY A 440 -21.56 -71.20 -41.40
C GLY A 440 -21.66 -69.64 -41.55
N ALA A 441 -21.26 -68.85 -40.54
CA ALA A 441 -21.26 -67.39 -40.63
C ALA A 441 -19.90 -66.78 -40.25
N SER A 442 -19.54 -65.70 -40.86
CA SER A 442 -18.46 -64.84 -40.41
C SER A 442 -18.90 -63.88 -39.33
N ILE A 443 -17.97 -63.29 -38.57
CA ILE A 443 -18.26 -62.25 -37.57
C ILE A 443 -19.08 -61.11 -38.21
N ARG A 444 -18.67 -60.58 -39.33
CA ARG A 444 -19.38 -59.51 -40.09
C ARG A 444 -20.82 -59.96 -40.40
N LYS A 445 -21.04 -61.15 -40.93
CA LYS A 445 -22.39 -61.69 -41.24
C LYS A 445 -23.28 -61.79 -40.01
N ILE A 446 -22.72 -62.10 -38.82
CA ILE A 446 -23.48 -62.14 -37.59
C ILE A 446 -23.94 -60.73 -37.20
N ILE A 447 -23.03 -59.76 -37.26
CA ILE A 447 -23.30 -58.34 -36.97
C ILE A 447 -24.34 -57.75 -37.93
N ASP A 448 -24.22 -57.98 -39.25
CA ASP A 448 -25.13 -57.47 -40.28
C ASP A 448 -26.56 -58.05 -40.14
N GLN A 449 -26.75 -59.21 -39.51
CA GLN A 449 -28.04 -59.83 -39.30
C GLN A 449 -28.79 -59.38 -38.03
N ILE A 450 -28.13 -58.58 -37.19
CA ILE A 450 -28.69 -58.06 -35.92
C ILE A 450 -28.45 -56.54 -35.77
N PRO A 451 -28.68 -55.71 -36.83
CA PRO A 451 -28.29 -54.31 -36.82
C PRO A 451 -29.01 -53.46 -35.80
N THR A 452 -30.26 -53.82 -35.42
CA THR A 452 -31.03 -53.05 -34.40
C THR A 452 -30.88 -53.66 -33.00
N LEU A 453 -30.56 -54.93 -32.89
CA LEU A 453 -30.37 -55.63 -31.61
C LEU A 453 -28.97 -55.36 -31.03
N LEU A 454 -27.95 -55.31 -31.85
CA LEU A 454 -26.54 -55.14 -31.43
C LEU A 454 -26.33 -53.83 -30.58
N PRO A 455 -26.78 -52.64 -31.04
CA PRO A 455 -26.68 -51.42 -30.23
C PRO A 455 -27.49 -51.44 -28.93
N ARG A 456 -28.54 -52.29 -28.86
CA ARG A 456 -29.33 -52.46 -27.64
C ARG A 456 -28.65 -53.39 -26.63
N LEU A 457 -27.90 -54.39 -27.09
CA LEU A 457 -27.12 -55.29 -26.24
C LEU A 457 -25.80 -54.66 -25.79
N CYS A 458 -25.08 -54.12 -26.74
CA CYS A 458 -23.76 -53.57 -26.54
C CYS A 458 -23.66 -52.16 -27.17
N PRO A 459 -24.20 -51.13 -26.52
CA PRO A 459 -24.16 -49.75 -27.04
C PRO A 459 -22.75 -49.15 -27.05
N CYS A 460 -21.84 -49.71 -26.30
CA CYS A 460 -20.43 -49.35 -26.30
C CYS A 460 -19.60 -50.40 -27.05
N MET A 461 -18.80 -49.95 -28.02
CA MET A 461 -17.90 -50.82 -28.79
C MET A 461 -16.47 -50.32 -28.68
N LEU A 462 -15.58 -51.16 -28.18
CA LEU A 462 -14.15 -50.92 -28.11
C LEU A 462 -13.48 -51.59 -29.31
N MET A 463 -13.07 -50.80 -30.29
CA MET A 463 -12.58 -51.30 -31.56
C MET A 463 -11.29 -50.58 -31.99
N SER A 464 -10.40 -51.32 -32.64
CA SER A 464 -9.32 -50.69 -33.38
C SER A 464 -9.81 -50.21 -34.74
N PRO A 465 -9.16 -49.22 -35.42
CA PRO A 465 -9.51 -48.80 -36.78
C PRO A 465 -9.59 -49.97 -37.76
N MET A 466 -8.68 -50.91 -37.61
CA MET A 466 -8.66 -52.14 -38.44
C MET A 466 -9.89 -53.02 -38.18
N SER A 467 -10.32 -53.14 -36.92
CA SER A 467 -11.52 -53.89 -36.57
C SER A 467 -12.80 -53.25 -37.09
N VAL A 468 -12.88 -51.92 -37.07
CA VAL A 468 -13.98 -51.14 -37.66
C VAL A 468 -14.09 -51.48 -39.19
N ALA A 469 -12.99 -51.33 -39.93
CA ALA A 469 -12.97 -51.61 -41.35
C ALA A 469 -13.28 -53.08 -41.71
N GLN A 470 -12.91 -54.01 -40.82
CA GLN A 470 -13.09 -55.45 -41.06
C GLN A 470 -14.50 -55.93 -40.73
N PHE A 471 -15.12 -55.40 -39.69
CA PHE A 471 -16.33 -56.00 -39.10
C PHE A 471 -17.58 -55.14 -39.25
N LEU A 472 -17.46 -53.83 -39.42
CA LEU A 472 -18.61 -52.95 -39.62
C LEU A 472 -18.80 -52.62 -41.14
N ASP A 473 -20.07 -52.53 -41.57
CA ASP A 473 -20.43 -52.08 -42.91
C ASP A 473 -20.75 -50.57 -42.86
N LEU A 474 -20.60 -49.91 -44.02
CA LEU A 474 -20.96 -48.50 -44.18
C LEU A 474 -22.47 -48.25 -44.01
N ASP A 475 -23.26 -49.29 -44.26
CA ASP A 475 -24.74 -49.23 -44.11
C ASP A 475 -25.23 -49.44 -42.68
N GLN A 476 -24.32 -49.66 -41.71
CA GLN A 476 -24.69 -49.76 -40.29
C GLN A 476 -25.19 -48.41 -39.73
N PRO A 477 -26.15 -48.44 -38.79
CA PRO A 477 -26.56 -47.22 -38.12
C PRO A 477 -25.38 -46.44 -37.54
N PRO A 478 -25.34 -45.09 -37.73
CA PRO A 478 -24.22 -44.29 -37.21
C PRO A 478 -24.19 -44.32 -35.66
N PHE A 479 -23.00 -44.24 -35.10
CA PHE A 479 -22.81 -44.03 -33.67
C PHE A 479 -23.11 -42.60 -33.29
N ASP A 480 -23.77 -42.39 -32.14
CA ASP A 480 -24.04 -41.06 -31.61
C ASP A 480 -22.76 -40.32 -31.18
N LEU A 481 -21.74 -41.07 -30.75
CA LEU A 481 -20.46 -40.53 -30.29
C LEU A 481 -19.31 -41.49 -30.63
N VAL A 482 -18.24 -40.94 -31.19
CA VAL A 482 -16.98 -41.64 -31.44
C VAL A 482 -15.87 -40.97 -30.62
N ILE A 483 -15.19 -41.75 -29.81
CA ILE A 483 -14.09 -41.29 -28.97
C ILE A 483 -12.79 -41.91 -29.48
N PHE A 484 -11.83 -41.08 -29.88
CA PHE A 484 -10.49 -41.51 -30.25
C PHE A 484 -9.58 -41.41 -29.01
N ASP A 485 -9.07 -42.55 -28.57
CA ASP A 485 -7.99 -42.59 -27.59
C ASP A 485 -6.66 -42.59 -28.32
N GLU A 486 -5.67 -41.87 -27.81
CA GLU A 486 -4.33 -41.68 -28.45
C GLU A 486 -4.39 -41.27 -29.93
N ALA A 487 -5.23 -40.31 -30.26
CA ALA A 487 -5.43 -39.84 -31.64
C ALA A 487 -4.12 -39.38 -32.36
N SER A 488 -3.09 -39.03 -31.60
CA SER A 488 -1.75 -38.68 -32.12
C SER A 488 -1.05 -39.81 -32.85
N GLN A 489 -1.45 -41.07 -32.63
CA GLN A 489 -0.89 -42.28 -33.26
C GLN A 489 -1.63 -42.68 -34.54
N MET A 490 -2.72 -41.99 -34.88
CA MET A 490 -3.49 -42.31 -36.08
C MET A 490 -2.93 -41.53 -37.27
N PRO A 491 -2.62 -42.21 -38.44
CA PRO A 491 -2.20 -41.52 -39.64
C PRO A 491 -3.36 -40.65 -40.15
N THR A 492 -3.09 -39.40 -40.41
CA THR A 492 -3.95 -38.49 -41.20
C THR A 492 -3.86 -38.94 -42.66
N SER A 493 -4.78 -39.77 -43.12
CA SER A 493 -4.90 -40.10 -44.55
C SER A 493 -5.85 -39.14 -45.21
#